data_72c8397ec0882b7432e77dd3cd2898bc
#
_entry.id   72c8397ec0882b7432e77dd3cd2898bc
#
_cell.length_a   1.000
_cell.length_b   1.000
_cell.length_c   1.000
_cell.angle_alpha   90.00
_cell.angle_beta   90.00
_cell.angle_gamma   90.00
#
_symmetry.space_group_name_H-M   'P 1'
#
loop_
_entity.id
_entity.type
_entity.pdbx_description
1 polymer ?
#
loop_
_entity_poly.entity_id
_entity_poly.type
_entity_poly.pdbx_seq_one_letter_code
_entity_poly.pdbx_strand_id
1 'polypeptide(L)'
;QLDNPTLAADTTTTSLNKEQKDPNIVSNLQDVINAVVRIESLGLIDSEGYQEVGVGSGFFISNDGYIVTNNHVVAGSQGVEVNTNFTDLPIPASIVATSECNDLAVIKVEGNDYKYLEWYESEISPGLQIYAAGYPLATEEYTLLDGIVSKKRADGETSWASVEEVIEHTADILPGNSGGPLIDKNGR
;
A
#
# COMPACT_ATOMS: atom_id res chain seq x y z
N GLN A 1 -6.52 -67.57 33.87
CA GLN A 1 -7.25 -66.64 33.03
C GLN A 1 -6.80 -65.21 33.46
N LEU A 2 -6.05 -64.55 32.59
CA LEU A 2 -5.63 -63.17 32.76
C LEU A 2 -6.41 -62.35 31.77
N ASP A 3 -7.29 -61.47 32.27
CA ASP A 3 -8.07 -60.53 31.49
C ASP A 3 -7.14 -59.41 30.99
N ASN A 4 -7.14 -59.17 29.67
CA ASN A 4 -6.38 -58.15 28.98
C ASN A 4 -7.31 -56.95 28.79
N PRO A 5 -7.00 -55.75 29.29
CA PRO A 5 -7.82 -54.56 29.05
C PRO A 5 -7.57 -54.01 27.65
N THR A 6 -8.64 -53.95 26.85
CA THR A 6 -8.66 -53.32 25.53
C THR A 6 -8.47 -51.81 25.69
N LEU A 7 -7.37 -51.26 25.18
CA LEU A 7 -7.15 -49.83 25.04
C LEU A 7 -8.04 -49.30 23.92
N ALA A 8 -9.01 -48.48 24.26
CA ALA A 8 -9.77 -47.68 23.30
C ALA A 8 -8.87 -46.57 22.76
N ALA A 9 -8.69 -46.56 21.45
CA ALA A 9 -7.99 -45.47 20.76
C ALA A 9 -8.90 -44.23 20.72
N ASP A 10 -8.50 -43.22 21.47
CA ASP A 10 -9.16 -41.90 21.44
C ASP A 10 -8.72 -41.18 20.17
N THR A 11 -9.58 -41.16 19.16
CA THR A 11 -9.34 -40.44 17.89
C THR A 11 -9.70 -38.98 18.11
N THR A 12 -8.78 -38.23 18.66
CA THR A 12 -8.90 -36.78 18.73
C THR A 12 -8.74 -36.23 17.31
N THR A 13 -9.86 -35.97 16.67
CA THR A 13 -9.93 -35.24 15.39
C THR A 13 -9.51 -33.83 15.64
N THR A 14 -8.25 -33.52 15.38
CA THR A 14 -7.75 -32.14 15.35
C THR A 14 -8.43 -31.44 14.17
N SER A 15 -9.47 -30.66 14.43
CA SER A 15 -10.04 -29.75 13.46
C SER A 15 -8.97 -28.73 13.09
N LEU A 16 -8.48 -28.82 11.85
CA LEU A 16 -7.65 -27.77 11.26
C LEU A 16 -8.47 -26.48 11.28
N ASN A 17 -8.16 -25.59 12.21
CA ASN A 17 -8.64 -24.21 12.16
C ASN A 17 -8.19 -23.66 10.82
N LYS A 18 -9.12 -23.40 9.88
CA LYS A 18 -8.88 -22.48 8.78
C LYS A 18 -8.51 -21.17 9.44
N GLU A 19 -7.29 -20.71 9.23
CA GLU A 19 -6.89 -19.34 9.58
C GLU A 19 -7.96 -18.40 9.03
N GLN A 20 -8.65 -17.72 9.92
CA GLN A 20 -9.68 -16.76 9.55
C GLN A 20 -8.93 -15.56 9.01
N LYS A 21 -9.00 -15.35 7.67
CA LYS A 21 -8.35 -14.21 7.00
C LYS A 21 -8.83 -12.90 7.68
N ASP A 22 -7.90 -11.98 7.93
CA ASP A 22 -8.22 -10.67 8.49
C ASP A 22 -9.28 -9.97 7.59
N PRO A 23 -10.45 -9.56 8.15
CA PRO A 23 -11.51 -8.93 7.38
C PRO A 23 -11.10 -7.56 6.79
N ASN A 24 -9.99 -6.99 7.27
CA ASN A 24 -9.46 -5.71 6.77
C ASN A 24 -8.57 -5.87 5.54
N ILE A 25 -8.19 -7.07 5.17
CA ILE A 25 -7.44 -7.31 3.94
C ILE A 25 -8.35 -7.07 2.72
N VAL A 26 -7.91 -6.19 1.83
CA VAL A 26 -8.53 -5.99 0.52
C VAL A 26 -8.37 -7.26 -0.32
N SER A 27 -9.43 -7.67 -1.01
CA SER A 27 -9.43 -8.91 -1.80
C SER A 27 -10.05 -8.78 -3.19
N ASN A 28 -10.37 -7.56 -3.60
CA ASN A 28 -10.93 -7.26 -4.92
C ASN A 28 -10.63 -5.80 -5.30
N LEU A 29 -10.72 -5.47 -6.59
CA LEU A 29 -10.38 -4.14 -7.11
C LEU A 29 -11.31 -3.02 -6.61
N GLN A 30 -12.59 -3.32 -6.32
CA GLN A 30 -13.56 -2.34 -5.86
C GLN A 30 -13.22 -1.81 -4.46
N ASP A 31 -12.65 -2.67 -3.62
CA ASP A 31 -12.28 -2.32 -2.25
C ASP A 31 -10.92 -1.64 -2.13
N VAL A 32 -10.10 -1.63 -3.19
CA VAL A 32 -8.76 -1.01 -3.19
C VAL A 32 -8.80 0.47 -2.82
N ILE A 33 -9.83 1.19 -3.25
CA ILE A 33 -10.02 2.60 -2.89
C ILE A 33 -10.03 2.84 -1.38
N ASN A 34 -10.43 1.84 -0.58
CA ASN A 34 -10.47 1.95 0.88
C ASN A 34 -9.08 1.79 1.52
N ALA A 35 -8.10 1.34 0.76
CA ALA A 35 -6.73 1.14 1.23
C ALA A 35 -5.73 2.10 0.56
N VAL A 36 -6.14 2.85 -0.48
CA VAL A 36 -5.28 3.83 -1.17
C VAL A 36 -5.64 5.22 -0.70
N VAL A 37 -4.64 6.05 -0.50
CA VAL A 37 -4.78 7.39 0.07
C VAL A 37 -4.10 8.44 -0.80
N ARG A 38 -4.63 9.66 -0.76
CA ARG A 38 -3.96 10.85 -1.25
C ARG A 38 -3.14 11.46 -0.10
N ILE A 39 -1.89 11.81 -0.38
CA ILE A 39 -0.98 12.39 0.60
C ILE A 39 -0.68 13.83 0.23
N GLU A 40 -0.84 14.72 1.19
CA GLU A 40 -0.46 16.12 1.10
C GLU A 40 0.74 16.39 2.00
N SER A 41 1.79 16.93 1.40
CA SER A 41 2.96 17.43 2.13
C SER A 41 2.81 18.90 2.38
N LEU A 42 2.99 19.32 3.63
CA LEU A 42 2.80 20.68 4.09
C LEU A 42 4.15 21.35 4.34
N GLY A 43 4.34 22.54 3.81
CA GLY A 43 5.48 23.40 4.07
C GLY A 43 5.06 24.69 4.77
N LEU A 44 5.97 25.30 5.52
CA LEU A 44 5.76 26.61 6.12
C LEU A 44 5.95 27.68 5.06
N ILE A 45 4.99 28.58 4.91
CA ILE A 45 5.11 29.69 3.95
C ILE A 45 5.54 30.97 4.63
N ASP A 46 5.10 31.23 5.84
CA ASP A 46 5.49 32.36 6.68
C ASP A 46 4.69 32.36 7.99
N SER A 47 4.43 33.54 8.55
CA SER A 47 3.55 33.73 9.72
C SER A 47 2.06 33.39 9.45
N GLU A 48 1.67 33.04 8.24
CA GLU A 48 0.28 32.76 7.86
C GLU A 48 -0.07 31.27 7.97
N GLY A 49 0.92 30.38 8.14
CA GLY A 49 0.69 28.96 8.41
C GLY A 49 1.32 27.99 7.40
N TYR A 50 0.72 26.80 7.32
CA TYR A 50 1.16 25.74 6.40
C TYR A 50 0.41 25.85 5.06
N GLN A 51 1.12 25.53 3.99
CA GLN A 51 0.57 25.34 2.67
C GLN A 51 0.96 23.99 2.11
N GLU A 52 0.10 23.41 1.27
CA GLU A 52 0.45 22.24 0.46
C GLU A 52 1.64 22.57 -0.45
N VAL A 53 2.70 21.78 -0.37
CA VAL A 53 3.91 21.91 -1.18
C VAL A 53 4.15 20.70 -2.08
N GLY A 54 3.38 19.63 -1.91
CA GLY A 54 3.44 18.43 -2.73
C GLY A 54 2.25 17.51 -2.50
N VAL A 55 1.90 16.77 -3.54
CA VAL A 55 0.83 15.76 -3.52
C VAL A 55 1.37 14.46 -4.09
N GLY A 56 0.94 13.36 -3.49
CA GLY A 56 1.19 12.01 -3.96
C GLY A 56 0.13 11.04 -3.49
N SER A 57 0.41 9.79 -3.71
CA SER A 57 -0.42 8.67 -3.27
C SER A 57 0.31 7.81 -2.26
N GLY A 58 -0.42 6.96 -1.57
CA GLY A 58 0.10 5.94 -0.68
C GLY A 58 -0.93 4.84 -0.47
N PHE A 59 -0.56 3.83 0.27
CA PHE A 59 -1.50 2.75 0.59
C PHE A 59 -1.22 2.15 1.97
N PHE A 60 -2.28 1.76 2.66
CA PHE A 60 -2.20 1.06 3.93
C PHE A 60 -1.62 -0.33 3.74
N ILE A 61 -0.68 -0.70 4.61
CA ILE A 61 -0.04 -2.02 4.69
C ILE A 61 -0.40 -2.79 5.96
N SER A 62 -1.18 -2.16 6.86
CA SER A 62 -1.68 -2.77 8.08
C SER A 62 -2.95 -2.08 8.55
N ASN A 63 -3.75 -2.78 9.35
CA ASN A 63 -5.01 -2.26 9.87
C ASN A 63 -4.84 -1.20 10.98
N ASP A 64 -3.64 -1.02 11.51
CA ASP A 64 -3.32 -0.04 12.55
C ASP A 64 -2.77 1.28 11.98
N GLY A 65 -2.80 1.49 10.65
CA GLY A 65 -2.57 2.78 10.02
C GLY A 65 -1.15 3.03 9.49
N TYR A 66 -0.33 2.00 9.27
CA TYR A 66 0.91 2.17 8.52
C TYR A 66 0.63 2.27 7.02
N ILE A 67 1.27 3.25 6.38
CA ILE A 67 1.12 3.58 4.96
C ILE A 67 2.51 3.59 4.33
N VAL A 68 2.63 3.00 3.14
CA VAL A 68 3.80 3.13 2.26
C VAL A 68 3.53 4.19 1.21
N THR A 69 4.56 5.01 0.93
CA THR A 69 4.57 6.01 -0.14
C THR A 69 6.01 6.20 -0.66
N ASN A 70 6.23 7.10 -1.60
CA ASN A 70 7.57 7.50 -2.00
C ASN A 70 8.19 8.51 -1.03
N ASN A 71 9.54 8.45 -0.88
CA ASN A 71 10.26 9.41 -0.07
C ASN A 71 10.11 10.84 -0.62
N HIS A 72 10.21 11.03 -1.95
CA HIS A 72 10.09 12.37 -2.55
C HIS A 72 8.72 13.03 -2.32
N VAL A 73 7.68 12.25 -2.01
CA VAL A 73 6.34 12.78 -1.67
C VAL A 73 6.35 13.48 -0.31
N VAL A 74 7.14 12.99 0.65
CA VAL A 74 7.17 13.51 2.04
C VAL A 74 8.46 14.23 2.40
N ALA A 75 9.48 14.17 1.54
CA ALA A 75 10.80 14.75 1.80
C ALA A 75 10.72 16.27 1.95
N GLY A 76 11.31 16.77 3.05
CA GLY A 76 11.36 18.21 3.33
C GLY A 76 10.05 18.81 3.82
N SER A 77 8.98 18.03 3.97
CA SER A 77 7.72 18.49 4.55
C SER A 77 7.89 18.80 6.05
N GLN A 78 7.08 19.73 6.55
CA GLN A 78 6.97 20.06 7.97
C GLN A 78 5.72 19.43 8.60
N GLY A 79 4.82 18.92 7.79
CA GLY A 79 3.64 18.16 8.15
C GLY A 79 3.22 17.28 6.98
N VAL A 80 2.52 16.21 7.28
CA VAL A 80 1.92 15.30 6.29
C VAL A 80 0.48 15.07 6.67
N GLU A 81 -0.41 15.21 5.72
CA GLU A 81 -1.83 14.88 5.85
C GLU A 81 -2.24 13.81 4.86
N VAL A 82 -3.15 12.95 5.29
CA VAL A 82 -3.66 11.82 4.51
C VAL A 82 -5.16 12.01 4.30
N ASN A 83 -5.55 12.07 3.04
CA ASN A 83 -6.96 12.10 2.62
C ASN A 83 -7.40 10.69 2.21
N THR A 84 -8.57 10.31 2.64
CA THR A 84 -9.15 8.98 2.42
C THR A 84 -10.55 9.11 1.83
N ASN A 85 -11.07 8.05 1.23
CA ASN A 85 -12.44 8.03 0.70
C ASN A 85 -13.52 7.83 1.78
N PHE A 86 -13.14 7.59 3.04
CA PHE A 86 -14.09 7.30 4.13
C PHE A 86 -14.20 8.41 5.17
N THR A 87 -13.46 9.51 5.03
CA THR A 87 -13.59 10.72 5.85
C THR A 87 -13.32 11.97 5.01
N ASP A 88 -14.11 13.01 5.26
CA ASP A 88 -13.96 14.32 4.60
C ASP A 88 -12.85 15.17 5.23
N LEU A 89 -12.32 14.77 6.38
CA LEU A 89 -11.26 15.50 7.07
C LEU A 89 -9.91 14.83 6.85
N PRO A 90 -8.86 15.60 6.50
CA PRO A 90 -7.50 15.08 6.44
C PRO A 90 -7.07 14.51 7.79
N ILE A 91 -6.32 13.41 7.75
CA ILE A 91 -5.78 12.74 8.94
C ILE A 91 -4.30 13.11 9.04
N PRO A 92 -3.83 13.74 10.13
CA PRO A 92 -2.41 14.01 10.32
C PRO A 92 -1.61 12.70 10.38
N ALA A 93 -0.45 12.67 9.70
CA ALA A 93 0.43 11.53 9.68
C ALA A 93 1.84 11.89 10.20
N SER A 94 2.48 10.91 10.83
CA SER A 94 3.88 10.98 11.26
C SER A 94 4.77 10.19 10.30
N ILE A 95 5.92 10.73 9.90
CA ILE A 95 6.93 10.00 9.14
C ILE A 95 7.64 9.04 10.10
N VAL A 96 7.56 7.74 9.82
CA VAL A 96 8.15 6.68 10.64
C VAL A 96 9.54 6.31 10.17
N ALA A 97 9.71 6.17 8.86
CA ALA A 97 10.98 5.82 8.24
C ALA A 97 11.04 6.31 6.80
N THR A 98 12.26 6.59 6.33
CA THR A 98 12.55 6.95 4.94
C THR A 98 13.75 6.18 4.42
N SER A 99 13.77 5.92 3.11
CA SER A 99 14.90 5.36 2.38
C SER A 99 15.08 6.18 1.10
N GLU A 100 15.96 7.17 1.15
CA GLU A 100 16.21 8.09 0.03
C GLU A 100 16.70 7.35 -1.23
N CYS A 101 17.64 6.41 -1.08
CA CYS A 101 18.18 5.66 -2.22
C CYS A 101 17.13 4.83 -2.96
N ASN A 102 16.12 4.32 -2.23
CA ASN A 102 15.03 3.52 -2.79
C ASN A 102 13.78 4.35 -3.09
N ASP A 103 13.81 5.63 -2.75
CA ASP A 103 12.66 6.53 -2.83
C ASP A 103 11.40 5.96 -2.14
N LEU A 104 11.56 5.41 -0.93
CA LEU A 104 10.48 4.85 -0.12
C LEU A 104 10.34 5.59 1.21
N ALA A 105 9.11 5.70 1.68
CA ALA A 105 8.77 6.19 3.00
C ALA A 105 7.65 5.36 3.62
N VAL A 106 7.68 5.26 4.94
CA VAL A 106 6.59 4.73 5.76
C VAL A 106 6.08 5.86 6.64
N ILE A 107 4.81 6.13 6.56
CA ILE A 107 4.11 7.09 7.41
C ILE A 107 3.06 6.38 8.25
N LYS A 108 2.60 7.01 9.32
CA LYS A 108 1.65 6.44 10.26
C LYS A 108 0.56 7.44 10.58
N VAL A 109 -0.68 7.03 10.45
CA VAL A 109 -1.86 7.72 10.99
C VAL A 109 -2.35 7.01 12.24
N GLU A 110 -2.92 7.77 13.18
CA GLU A 110 -3.54 7.20 14.38
C GLU A 110 -4.88 6.53 14.04
N GLY A 111 -5.17 5.44 14.73
CA GLY A 111 -6.41 4.69 14.55
C GLY A 111 -6.18 3.20 14.31
N ASN A 112 -7.25 2.50 14.01
CA ASN A 112 -7.26 1.07 13.72
C ASN A 112 -8.42 0.73 12.77
N ASP A 113 -8.50 -0.54 12.40
CA ASP A 113 -9.52 -1.09 11.48
C ASP A 113 -9.45 -0.54 10.05
N TYR A 114 -8.28 0.00 9.65
CA TYR A 114 -8.05 0.41 8.27
C TYR A 114 -8.04 -0.80 7.34
N LYS A 115 -8.63 -0.65 6.16
CA LYS A 115 -8.43 -1.59 5.05
C LYS A 115 -6.99 -1.48 4.55
N TYR A 116 -6.35 -2.61 4.24
CA TYR A 116 -4.97 -2.63 3.78
C TYR A 116 -4.73 -3.67 2.69
N LEU A 117 -3.63 -3.49 1.96
CA LEU A 117 -3.21 -4.37 0.87
C LEU A 117 -2.20 -5.41 1.38
N GLU A 118 -2.33 -6.64 0.90
CA GLU A 118 -1.31 -7.68 1.07
C GLU A 118 -0.26 -7.59 -0.04
N TRP A 119 0.96 -8.03 0.28
CA TRP A 119 2.01 -8.16 -0.72
C TRP A 119 1.73 -9.30 -1.71
N TYR A 120 2.07 -9.07 -2.98
CA TYR A 120 2.01 -10.11 -4.00
C TYR A 120 3.23 -11.03 -3.86
N GLU A 121 3.02 -12.27 -3.40
CA GLU A 121 4.09 -13.23 -3.10
C GLU A 121 4.43 -14.18 -4.27
N SER A 122 3.62 -14.15 -5.34
CA SER A 122 3.84 -15.03 -6.48
C SER A 122 4.90 -14.47 -7.42
N GLU A 123 5.39 -15.30 -8.34
CA GLU A 123 6.38 -14.85 -9.32
C GLU A 123 5.79 -13.82 -10.28
N ILE A 124 6.45 -12.66 -10.40
CA ILE A 124 6.11 -11.63 -11.37
C ILE A 124 6.69 -12.02 -12.72
N SER A 125 5.87 -11.98 -13.76
CA SER A 125 6.28 -12.30 -15.13
C SER A 125 5.65 -11.35 -16.16
N PRO A 126 6.30 -11.13 -17.32
CA PRO A 126 5.71 -10.36 -18.39
C PRO A 126 4.33 -10.90 -18.80
N GLY A 127 3.39 -9.98 -19.03
CA GLY A 127 1.99 -10.30 -19.33
C GLY A 127 1.09 -10.42 -18.09
N LEU A 128 1.64 -10.38 -16.86
CA LEU A 128 0.82 -10.30 -15.67
C LEU A 128 -0.04 -9.04 -15.72
N GLN A 129 -1.36 -9.20 -15.64
CA GLN A 129 -2.30 -8.08 -15.57
C GLN A 129 -2.12 -7.36 -14.23
N ILE A 130 -1.96 -6.04 -14.30
CA ILE A 130 -1.76 -5.18 -13.13
C ILE A 130 -2.63 -3.92 -13.23
N TYR A 131 -2.77 -3.25 -12.09
CA TYR A 131 -3.49 -1.98 -11.96
C TYR A 131 -2.65 -1.03 -11.11
N ALA A 132 -2.43 0.18 -11.61
CA ALA A 132 -1.87 1.27 -10.83
C ALA A 132 -3.00 2.05 -10.17
N ALA A 133 -2.97 2.21 -8.87
CA ALA A 133 -4.00 2.90 -8.11
C ALA A 133 -3.42 4.16 -7.44
N GLY A 134 -4.17 5.28 -7.51
CA GLY A 134 -3.69 6.53 -6.92
C GLY A 134 -4.58 7.73 -7.23
N TYR A 135 -4.02 8.92 -6.99
CA TYR A 135 -4.67 10.22 -7.14
C TYR A 135 -3.85 11.10 -8.10
N PRO A 136 -3.99 10.89 -9.42
CA PRO A 136 -3.18 11.60 -10.41
C PRO A 136 -3.54 13.09 -10.48
N LEU A 137 -2.57 13.91 -10.92
CA LEU A 137 -2.72 15.35 -11.20
C LEU A 137 -3.19 16.18 -9.99
N ALA A 138 -2.85 15.71 -8.77
CA ALA A 138 -3.27 16.35 -7.52
C ALA A 138 -4.80 16.49 -7.36
N THR A 139 -5.58 15.69 -8.10
CA THR A 139 -7.04 15.68 -7.96
C THR A 139 -7.45 14.89 -6.72
N GLU A 140 -8.69 15.12 -6.26
CA GLU A 140 -9.29 14.32 -5.19
C GLU A 140 -9.93 13.03 -5.73
N GLU A 141 -9.89 12.82 -7.04
CA GLU A 141 -10.49 11.65 -7.68
C GLU A 141 -9.52 10.46 -7.69
N TYR A 142 -9.94 9.39 -7.01
CA TYR A 142 -9.26 8.10 -7.10
C TYR A 142 -9.29 7.56 -8.53
N THR A 143 -8.15 7.07 -8.99
CA THR A 143 -8.01 6.49 -10.34
C THR A 143 -7.38 5.10 -10.27
N LEU A 144 -7.91 4.19 -11.06
CA LEU A 144 -7.39 2.84 -11.26
C LEU A 144 -7.07 2.64 -12.74
N LEU A 145 -5.79 2.48 -13.06
CA LEU A 145 -5.27 2.41 -14.43
C LEU A 145 -4.76 1.00 -14.71
N ASP A 146 -5.30 0.34 -15.70
CA ASP A 146 -4.91 -1.01 -16.06
C ASP A 146 -3.65 -1.06 -16.95
N GLY A 147 -2.97 -2.18 -16.88
CA GLY A 147 -1.78 -2.46 -17.69
C GLY A 147 -1.30 -3.89 -17.51
N ILE A 148 -0.15 -4.17 -18.07
CA ILE A 148 0.56 -5.43 -17.87
C ILE A 148 2.01 -5.17 -17.48
N VAL A 149 2.62 -6.10 -16.78
CA VAL A 149 4.07 -6.14 -16.64
C VAL A 149 4.69 -6.37 -18.00
N SER A 150 5.54 -5.46 -18.47
CA SER A 150 6.31 -5.59 -19.72
C SER A 150 7.67 -6.23 -19.48
N LYS A 151 8.33 -5.88 -18.35
CA LYS A 151 9.58 -6.53 -17.93
C LYS A 151 9.56 -6.77 -16.43
N LYS A 152 9.98 -7.96 -16.03
CA LYS A 152 10.20 -8.32 -14.62
C LYS A 152 11.34 -7.51 -14.00
N ARG A 153 12.36 -7.20 -14.81
CA ARG A 153 13.57 -6.46 -14.45
C ARG A 153 13.92 -5.49 -15.55
N ALA A 154 13.91 -4.23 -15.23
CA ALA A 154 14.36 -3.13 -16.07
C ALA A 154 15.37 -2.29 -15.29
N ASP A 155 16.11 -1.42 -15.98
CA ASP A 155 16.99 -0.46 -15.36
C ASP A 155 16.18 0.46 -14.43
N GLY A 156 16.60 0.53 -13.19
CA GLY A 156 15.89 1.23 -12.12
C GLY A 156 16.41 2.62 -11.82
N GLU A 157 17.35 3.16 -12.63
CA GLU A 157 17.84 4.52 -12.42
C GLU A 157 16.76 5.53 -12.79
N THR A 158 16.35 6.33 -11.81
CA THR A 158 15.36 7.40 -11.96
C THR A 158 15.88 8.70 -11.36
N SER A 159 15.14 9.80 -11.52
CA SER A 159 15.50 11.07 -10.89
C SER A 159 15.37 11.05 -9.36
N TRP A 160 14.71 10.05 -8.78
CA TRP A 160 14.39 9.98 -7.36
C TRP A 160 15.00 8.77 -6.65
N ALA A 161 15.33 7.72 -7.39
CA ALA A 161 15.84 6.47 -6.83
C ALA A 161 17.07 5.96 -7.59
N SER A 162 17.96 5.31 -6.84
CA SER A 162 19.13 4.60 -7.38
C SER A 162 19.00 3.12 -7.05
N VAL A 163 18.01 2.46 -7.65
CA VAL A 163 17.78 1.02 -7.53
C VAL A 163 18.29 0.29 -8.77
N GLU A 164 18.86 -0.90 -8.60
CA GLU A 164 19.45 -1.65 -9.72
C GLU A 164 18.39 -2.16 -10.69
N GLU A 165 17.22 -2.55 -10.18
CA GLU A 165 16.16 -3.17 -10.98
C GLU A 165 14.78 -2.71 -10.52
N VAL A 166 13.89 -2.46 -11.50
CA VAL A 166 12.47 -2.17 -11.29
C VAL A 166 11.59 -3.02 -12.20
N ILE A 167 10.30 -3.09 -11.87
CA ILE A 167 9.28 -3.64 -12.77
C ILE A 167 8.92 -2.59 -13.80
N GLU A 168 9.03 -2.92 -15.09
CA GLU A 168 8.49 -2.09 -16.17
C GLU A 168 7.07 -2.55 -16.52
N HIS A 169 6.15 -1.60 -16.66
CA HIS A 169 4.74 -1.88 -16.92
C HIS A 169 4.14 -0.89 -17.94
N THR A 170 2.95 -1.20 -18.45
CA THR A 170 2.24 -0.41 -19.48
C THR A 170 1.09 0.42 -18.92
N ALA A 171 0.80 0.37 -17.61
CA ALA A 171 -0.20 1.24 -17.03
C ALA A 171 0.23 2.71 -17.18
N ASP A 172 -0.68 3.57 -17.63
CA ASP A 172 -0.41 4.98 -17.93
C ASP A 172 -0.47 5.80 -16.63
N ILE A 173 0.69 5.99 -16.00
CA ILE A 173 0.80 6.73 -14.74
C ILE A 173 1.12 8.21 -14.98
N LEU A 174 0.56 9.07 -14.13
CA LEU A 174 0.70 10.52 -14.18
C LEU A 174 1.27 11.04 -12.85
N PRO A 175 1.84 12.27 -12.82
CA PRO A 175 2.20 12.94 -11.57
C PRO A 175 1.04 12.89 -10.56
N GLY A 176 1.33 12.59 -9.30
CA GLY A 176 0.35 12.34 -8.25
C GLY A 176 0.10 10.86 -7.98
N ASN A 177 0.35 9.94 -8.92
CA ASN A 177 0.37 8.49 -8.65
C ASN A 177 1.60 8.04 -7.85
N SER A 178 2.62 8.88 -7.72
CA SER A 178 3.82 8.62 -6.91
C SER A 178 3.47 8.10 -5.53
N GLY A 179 4.01 6.95 -5.15
CA GLY A 179 3.75 6.26 -3.88
C GLY A 179 2.51 5.38 -3.87
N GLY A 180 1.67 5.43 -4.89
CA GLY A 180 0.54 4.52 -5.05
C GLY A 180 0.97 3.09 -5.39
N PRO A 181 0.13 2.08 -5.07
CA PRO A 181 0.46 0.68 -5.30
C PRO A 181 0.28 0.25 -6.75
N LEU A 182 1.08 -0.75 -7.14
CA LEU A 182 0.86 -1.57 -8.32
C LEU A 182 0.31 -2.91 -7.85
N ILE A 183 -0.88 -3.28 -8.28
CA ILE A 183 -1.64 -4.42 -7.74
C ILE A 183 -2.12 -5.39 -8.81
N ASP A 184 -2.40 -6.63 -8.40
CA ASP A 184 -3.11 -7.62 -9.21
C ASP A 184 -4.64 -7.41 -9.12
N LYS A 185 -5.41 -8.24 -9.83
CA LYS A 185 -6.88 -8.22 -9.80
C LYS A 185 -7.52 -8.55 -8.44
N ASN A 186 -6.74 -9.04 -7.50
CA ASN A 186 -7.20 -9.34 -6.14
C ASN A 186 -6.79 -8.23 -5.14
N GLY A 187 -6.16 -7.16 -5.59
CA GLY A 187 -5.69 -6.06 -4.74
C GLY A 187 -4.41 -6.39 -3.97
N ARG A 188 -3.47 -7.15 -4.58
CA ARG A 188 -2.19 -7.54 -3.96
C ARG A 188 -1.03 -7.08 -4.78
#